data_c43097413cabd6e989e65bf06c94979a
#
_entry.id   c43097413cabd6e989e65bf06c94979a
#
_cell.length_a   1.000
_cell.length_b   1.000
_cell.length_c   1.000
_cell.angle_alpha   90.00
_cell.angle_beta   90.00
_cell.angle_gamma   90.00
#
_symmetry.space_group_name_H-M   'P 1'
#
loop_
_entity.id
_entity.type
_entity.pdbx_description
1 polymer ?
#
loop_
_entity_poly.entity_id
_entity_poly.type
_entity_poly.pdbx_seq_one_letter_code
_entity_poly.pdbx_strand_id
1 'polypeptide(L)'
;LWEGNINELSYKLASDNEYLKTIQVGNNKRKKMGHYLGAMFYYAGEWYWGLDRLPYMLERLDKLKLRKKEASLEAKFINNADLRGGDFSNISVEFFVSLRSPYSYLALPEIIGLKNKFNINSIIRPVLPMVMRGLPVPREKVMYIVKDAKREASRIGLSLIHI
;
A
#
# COMPACT_ATOMS: atom_id res chain seq x y z
N LEU A 1 7.08 -14.85 7.24
CA LEU A 1 7.03 -15.04 5.78
C LEU A 1 7.34 -16.50 5.52
N TRP A 2 6.85 -17.05 4.44
CA TRP A 2 6.97 -18.46 4.15
C TRP A 2 8.45 -18.90 4.05
N GLU A 3 8.85 -19.79 4.95
CA GLU A 3 10.21 -20.35 5.02
C GLU A 3 10.33 -21.68 4.27
N GLY A 4 9.25 -22.13 3.61
CA GLY A 4 9.21 -23.37 2.88
C GLY A 4 9.97 -23.32 1.56
N ASN A 5 10.51 -24.46 1.16
CA ASN A 5 11.13 -24.63 -0.14
C ASN A 5 10.05 -24.64 -1.23
N ILE A 6 10.19 -23.80 -2.26
CA ILE A 6 9.24 -23.73 -3.37
C ILE A 6 9.07 -25.07 -4.10
N ASN A 7 10.10 -25.91 -4.06
CA ASN A 7 10.06 -27.24 -4.64
C ASN A 7 9.23 -28.25 -3.83
N GLU A 8 8.88 -27.93 -2.59
CA GLU A 8 8.02 -28.76 -1.72
C GLU A 8 6.53 -28.42 -1.88
N LEU A 9 6.20 -27.39 -2.64
CA LEU A 9 4.82 -27.10 -3.00
C LEU A 9 4.33 -28.22 -3.93
N SER A 10 3.50 -29.10 -3.40
CA SER A 10 2.78 -30.05 -4.24
C SER A 10 1.72 -29.27 -5.03
N TYR A 11 1.98 -29.04 -6.31
CA TYR A 11 1.01 -28.47 -7.22
C TYR A 11 -0.05 -29.51 -7.56
N LYS A 12 -1.03 -29.67 -6.71
CA LYS A 12 -2.26 -30.36 -7.10
C LYS A 12 -3.08 -29.35 -7.89
N LEU A 13 -3.16 -29.54 -9.20
CA LEU A 13 -4.05 -28.75 -10.03
C LEU A 13 -5.49 -28.98 -9.56
N ALA A 14 -6.13 -27.94 -9.06
CA ALA A 14 -7.55 -27.99 -8.78
C ALA A 14 -8.34 -28.08 -10.09
N SER A 15 -9.46 -28.79 -10.10
CA SER A 15 -10.37 -28.77 -11.23
C SER A 15 -10.92 -27.36 -11.45
N ASP A 16 -11.31 -27.02 -12.69
CA ASP A 16 -11.89 -25.72 -13.03
C ASP A 16 -13.05 -25.32 -12.12
N ASN A 17 -13.88 -26.27 -11.74
CA ASN A 17 -15.01 -26.02 -10.83
C ASN A 17 -14.57 -25.73 -9.39
N GLU A 18 -13.51 -26.37 -8.90
CA GLU A 18 -13.00 -26.14 -7.54
C GLU A 18 -12.37 -24.76 -7.40
N TYR A 19 -11.53 -24.36 -8.37
CA TYR A 19 -10.89 -23.04 -8.27
C TYR A 19 -11.91 -21.90 -8.45
N LEU A 20 -12.86 -22.01 -9.39
CA LEU A 20 -13.91 -21.02 -9.60
C LEU A 20 -14.78 -20.85 -8.35
N LYS A 21 -15.17 -21.96 -7.71
CA LYS A 21 -15.90 -21.94 -6.45
C LYS A 21 -15.10 -21.25 -5.35
N THR A 22 -13.82 -21.54 -5.23
CA THR A 22 -12.93 -20.93 -4.22
C THR A 22 -12.80 -19.43 -4.43
N ILE A 23 -12.58 -18.99 -5.68
CA ILE A 23 -12.51 -17.58 -6.06
C ILE A 23 -13.84 -16.89 -5.73
N GLN A 24 -14.97 -17.49 -6.06
CA GLN A 24 -16.29 -16.92 -5.80
C GLN A 24 -16.55 -16.75 -4.30
N VAL A 25 -16.22 -17.75 -3.48
CA VAL A 25 -16.33 -17.68 -2.02
C VAL A 25 -15.44 -16.56 -1.47
N GLY A 26 -14.18 -16.48 -1.91
CA GLY A 26 -13.24 -15.43 -1.51
C GLY A 26 -13.74 -14.03 -1.89
N ASN A 27 -14.22 -13.86 -3.11
CA ASN A 27 -14.75 -12.58 -3.61
C ASN A 27 -15.99 -12.16 -2.83
N ASN A 28 -16.91 -13.08 -2.56
CA ASN A 28 -18.12 -12.80 -1.78
C ASN A 28 -17.77 -12.38 -0.35
N LYS A 29 -16.85 -13.10 0.29
CA LYS A 29 -16.35 -12.75 1.64
C LYS A 29 -15.71 -11.37 1.65
N ARG A 30 -14.79 -11.09 0.74
CA ARG A 30 -14.13 -9.81 0.59
C ARG A 30 -15.14 -8.67 0.39
N LYS A 31 -16.09 -8.83 -0.52
CA LYS A 31 -17.15 -7.84 -0.79
C LYS A 31 -18.02 -7.60 0.45
N LYS A 32 -18.43 -8.65 1.15
CA LYS A 32 -19.19 -8.54 2.41
C LYS A 32 -18.42 -7.79 3.48
N MET A 33 -17.10 -7.94 3.52
CA MET A 33 -16.21 -7.26 4.45
C MET A 33 -15.82 -5.84 4.01
N GLY A 34 -16.33 -5.38 2.86
CA GLY A 34 -16.19 -3.99 2.39
C GLY A 34 -14.83 -3.69 1.76
N HIS A 35 -14.28 -4.59 0.92
CA HIS A 35 -13.08 -4.29 0.17
C HIS A 35 -13.17 -4.69 -1.32
N TYR A 36 -12.34 -4.02 -2.14
CA TYR A 36 -12.39 -4.11 -3.62
C TYR A 36 -11.18 -4.81 -4.25
N LEU A 37 -10.09 -5.06 -3.50
CA LEU A 37 -8.87 -5.71 -3.98
C LEU A 37 -8.55 -7.00 -3.24
N GLY A 38 -7.68 -7.82 -3.86
CA GLY A 38 -6.99 -8.95 -3.23
C GLY A 38 -5.68 -8.55 -2.56
N ALA A 39 -4.91 -9.54 -2.10
CA ALA A 39 -3.62 -9.37 -1.40
C ALA A 39 -3.69 -8.43 -0.18
N MET A 40 -4.74 -8.60 0.63
CA MET A 40 -5.06 -7.75 1.77
C MET A 40 -5.01 -8.53 3.07
N PHE A 41 -4.50 -7.89 4.12
CA PHE A 41 -4.71 -8.35 5.48
C PHE A 41 -5.94 -7.67 6.07
N TYR A 42 -6.73 -8.41 6.83
CA TYR A 42 -7.90 -7.88 7.53
C TYR A 42 -7.85 -8.25 9.00
N TYR A 43 -8.03 -7.25 9.85
CA TYR A 43 -8.18 -7.46 11.28
C TYR A 43 -9.19 -6.49 11.89
N ALA A 44 -10.23 -7.04 12.55
CA ALA A 44 -11.22 -6.32 13.35
C ALA A 44 -11.71 -4.99 12.72
N GLY A 45 -12.24 -5.07 11.50
CA GLY A 45 -12.84 -3.92 10.79
C GLY A 45 -11.84 -3.09 9.98
N GLU A 46 -10.55 -3.41 10.00
CA GLU A 46 -9.54 -2.69 9.23
C GLU A 46 -8.82 -3.56 8.22
N TRP A 47 -8.54 -2.94 7.08
CA TRP A 47 -7.80 -3.51 5.98
C TRP A 47 -6.39 -2.91 5.88
N TYR A 48 -5.42 -3.74 5.47
CA TYR A 48 -4.03 -3.39 5.25
C TYR A 48 -3.59 -3.97 3.92
N TRP A 49 -3.24 -3.12 2.97
CA TRP A 49 -2.93 -3.55 1.60
C TRP A 49 -1.45 -3.84 1.42
N GLY A 50 -1.13 -5.10 1.14
CA GLY A 50 0.23 -5.54 0.85
C GLY A 50 1.14 -5.60 2.08
N LEU A 51 2.37 -5.99 1.84
CA LEU A 51 3.38 -6.17 2.90
C LEU A 51 3.86 -4.83 3.48
N ASP A 52 3.83 -3.79 2.71
CA ASP A 52 4.22 -2.43 3.12
C ASP A 52 3.27 -1.81 4.15
N ARG A 53 2.05 -2.35 4.30
CA ARG A 53 1.09 -1.96 5.34
C ARG A 53 1.08 -2.90 6.54
N LEU A 54 1.84 -4.00 6.48
CA LEU A 54 1.96 -4.96 7.58
C LEU A 54 2.47 -4.33 8.89
N PRO A 55 3.43 -3.39 8.88
CA PRO A 55 3.87 -2.72 10.12
C PRO A 55 2.72 -2.11 10.92
N TYR A 56 1.78 -1.44 10.27
CA TYR A 56 0.61 -0.85 10.94
C TYR A 56 -0.29 -1.89 11.60
N MET A 57 -0.46 -3.05 10.95
CA MET A 57 -1.23 -4.14 11.54
C MET A 57 -0.52 -4.69 12.78
N LEU A 58 0.80 -4.86 12.71
CA LEU A 58 1.58 -5.35 13.84
C LEU A 58 1.56 -4.37 15.02
N GLU A 59 1.74 -3.07 14.76
CA GLU A 59 1.61 -2.04 15.79
C GLU A 59 0.23 -2.07 16.48
N ARG A 60 -0.83 -2.30 15.70
CA ARG A 60 -2.18 -2.43 16.27
C ARG A 60 -2.30 -3.66 17.14
N LEU A 61 -1.78 -4.81 16.70
CA LEU A 61 -1.79 -6.05 17.48
C LEU A 61 -0.98 -5.90 18.77
N ASP A 62 0.14 -5.17 18.74
CA ASP A 62 0.95 -4.86 19.91
C ASP A 62 0.20 -3.98 20.92
N LYS A 63 -0.44 -2.91 20.45
CA LYS A 63 -1.29 -2.02 21.27
C LYS A 63 -2.43 -2.79 21.95
N LEU A 64 -2.96 -3.80 21.28
CA LEU A 64 -4.02 -4.67 21.80
C LEU A 64 -3.47 -5.84 22.63
N LYS A 65 -2.16 -5.98 22.78
CA LYS A 65 -1.47 -7.08 23.50
C LYS A 65 -1.82 -8.46 22.96
N LEU A 66 -2.02 -8.56 21.64
CA LEU A 66 -2.43 -9.80 20.96
C LEU A 66 -1.26 -10.55 20.31
N ARG A 67 -0.06 -9.96 20.24
CA ARG A 67 1.12 -10.67 19.75
C ARG A 67 1.64 -11.63 20.78
N LYS A 68 1.96 -12.84 20.35
CA LYS A 68 2.68 -13.81 21.19
C LYS A 68 4.11 -13.32 21.42
N LYS A 69 4.66 -13.52 22.61
CA LYS A 69 6.02 -13.08 22.97
C LYS A 69 7.10 -13.69 22.07
N GLU A 70 6.85 -14.92 21.60
CA GLU A 70 7.79 -15.65 20.73
C GLU A 70 7.64 -15.28 19.24
N ALA A 71 6.72 -14.41 18.87
CA ALA A 71 6.53 -14.01 17.49
C ALA A 71 7.67 -13.10 17.04
N SER A 72 8.62 -13.65 16.28
CA SER A 72 9.78 -12.94 15.75
C SER A 72 9.48 -12.10 14.50
N LEU A 73 8.23 -12.09 14.01
CA LEU A 73 7.88 -11.34 12.81
C LEU A 73 8.04 -9.83 13.06
N GLU A 74 9.08 -9.28 12.51
CA GLU A 74 9.30 -7.84 12.42
C GLU A 74 8.96 -7.38 10.99
N ALA A 75 8.03 -6.45 10.88
CA ALA A 75 7.83 -5.71 9.64
C ALA A 75 8.24 -4.27 9.90
N LYS A 76 9.25 -3.81 9.19
CA LYS A 76 9.76 -2.43 9.29
C LYS A 76 9.26 -1.62 8.12
N PHE A 77 8.97 -0.34 8.36
CA PHE A 77 8.77 0.58 7.27
C PHE A 77 10.09 0.73 6.49
N ILE A 78 9.98 0.75 5.17
CA ILE A 78 11.12 1.07 4.32
C ILE A 78 11.45 2.55 4.57
N ASN A 79 12.60 2.79 5.15
CA ASN A 79 13.11 4.15 5.35
C ASN A 79 14.14 4.45 4.25
N ASN A 80 13.95 5.56 3.55
CA ASN A 80 14.88 6.03 2.53
C ASN A 80 16.14 6.70 3.14
N ALA A 81 16.30 6.66 4.47
CA ALA A 81 17.38 7.34 5.18
C ALA A 81 18.78 6.84 4.79
N ASP A 82 18.89 5.59 4.35
CA ASP A 82 20.16 4.94 4.04
C ASP A 82 20.61 5.13 2.58
N LEU A 83 19.83 5.83 1.76
CA LEU A 83 20.21 6.12 0.40
C LEU A 83 21.35 7.15 0.40
N ARG A 84 22.52 6.75 -0.06
CA ARG A 84 23.65 7.67 -0.26
C ARG A 84 23.31 8.65 -1.39
N GLY A 85 23.56 9.93 -1.16
CA GLY A 85 23.41 10.96 -2.18
C GLY A 85 24.39 10.74 -3.33
N GLY A 86 24.10 11.33 -4.49
CA GLY A 86 24.94 11.25 -5.68
C GLY A 86 24.51 12.28 -6.71
N ASP A 87 25.32 12.47 -7.75
CA ASP A 87 24.94 13.27 -8.90
C ASP A 87 24.40 12.37 -10.01
N PHE A 88 23.10 12.51 -10.26
CA PHE A 88 22.37 11.80 -11.30
C PHE A 88 21.67 12.79 -12.25
N SER A 89 22.32 13.90 -12.55
CA SER A 89 21.81 14.96 -13.42
C SER A 89 21.44 14.50 -14.83
N ASN A 90 22.01 13.37 -15.28
CA ASN A 90 21.69 12.71 -16.54
C ASN A 90 20.40 11.87 -16.49
N ILE A 91 19.79 11.69 -15.30
CA ILE A 91 18.56 10.93 -15.13
C ILE A 91 17.36 11.89 -15.07
N SER A 92 16.35 11.62 -15.88
CA SER A 92 15.06 12.30 -15.80
C SER A 92 14.00 11.37 -15.23
N VAL A 93 13.28 11.85 -14.22
CA VAL A 93 12.15 11.14 -13.59
C VAL A 93 10.87 11.94 -13.80
N GLU A 94 9.89 11.35 -14.45
CA GLU A 94 8.58 11.95 -14.60
C GLU A 94 7.64 11.49 -13.49
N PHE A 95 7.07 12.42 -12.74
CA PHE A 95 6.12 12.15 -11.68
C PHE A 95 4.71 12.60 -12.08
N PHE A 96 3.82 11.64 -12.26
CA PHE A 96 2.43 11.86 -12.66
C PHE A 96 1.56 12.14 -11.44
N VAL A 97 1.12 13.40 -11.28
CA VAL A 97 0.41 13.91 -10.10
C VAL A 97 -1.05 14.11 -10.37
N SER A 98 -1.91 13.53 -9.55
CA SER A 98 -3.32 13.89 -9.48
C SER A 98 -3.58 14.79 -8.28
N LEU A 99 -4.00 16.04 -8.52
CA LEU A 99 -4.21 17.04 -7.46
C LEU A 99 -5.33 16.65 -6.46
N ARG A 100 -6.20 15.70 -6.82
CA ARG A 100 -7.23 15.16 -5.92
C ARG A 100 -6.82 13.83 -5.27
N SER A 101 -5.59 13.39 -5.45
CA SER A 101 -5.09 12.16 -4.82
C SER A 101 -4.31 12.48 -3.56
N PRO A 102 -4.72 12.01 -2.38
CA PRO A 102 -3.96 12.20 -1.16
C PRO A 102 -2.57 11.53 -1.23
N TYR A 103 -2.43 10.43 -1.97
CA TYR A 103 -1.13 9.80 -2.19
C TYR A 103 -0.18 10.67 -3.02
N SER A 104 -0.69 11.40 -4.02
CA SER A 104 0.14 12.36 -4.76
C SER A 104 0.66 13.47 -3.84
N TYR A 105 -0.19 13.94 -2.92
CA TYR A 105 0.21 14.92 -1.92
C TYR A 105 1.30 14.38 -0.99
N LEU A 106 1.15 13.15 -0.50
CA LEU A 106 2.14 12.50 0.37
C LEU A 106 3.47 12.25 -0.32
N ALA A 107 3.47 11.96 -1.63
CA ALA A 107 4.68 11.68 -2.41
C ALA A 107 5.46 12.95 -2.81
N LEU A 108 4.83 14.12 -2.80
CA LEU A 108 5.47 15.37 -3.26
C LEU A 108 6.74 15.74 -2.48
N PRO A 109 6.77 15.70 -1.13
CA PRO A 109 7.99 15.96 -0.36
C PRO A 109 9.13 15.00 -0.70
N GLU A 110 8.82 13.72 -0.93
CA GLU A 110 9.80 12.70 -1.29
C GLU A 110 10.40 12.97 -2.68
N ILE A 111 9.58 13.36 -3.66
CA ILE A 111 10.06 13.72 -5.01
C ILE A 111 10.96 14.96 -4.98
N ILE A 112 10.61 15.96 -4.18
CA ILE A 112 11.47 17.14 -3.97
C ILE A 112 12.76 16.75 -3.28
N GLY A 113 12.69 15.88 -2.27
CA GLY A 113 13.84 15.33 -1.57
C GLY A 113 14.80 14.57 -2.49
N LEU A 114 14.27 13.74 -3.38
CA LEU A 114 15.04 13.00 -4.38
C LEU A 114 15.79 13.96 -5.32
N LYS A 115 15.11 15.00 -5.82
CA LYS A 115 15.73 16.03 -6.66
C LYS A 115 16.93 16.68 -5.95
N ASN A 116 16.71 17.10 -4.72
CA ASN A 116 17.73 17.83 -3.95
C ASN A 116 18.91 16.93 -3.55
N LYS A 117 18.64 15.66 -3.21
CA LYS A 117 19.66 14.72 -2.73
C LYS A 117 20.49 14.11 -3.84
N PHE A 118 19.90 13.91 -5.02
CA PHE A 118 20.49 13.15 -6.12
C PHE A 118 20.69 13.98 -7.39
N ASN A 119 20.38 15.26 -7.38
CA ASN A 119 20.44 16.15 -8.56
C ASN A 119 19.70 15.59 -9.79
N ILE A 120 18.63 14.82 -9.56
CA ILE A 120 17.82 14.22 -10.62
C ILE A 120 16.94 15.30 -11.26
N ASN A 121 16.83 15.27 -12.61
CA ASN A 121 15.87 16.10 -13.32
C ASN A 121 14.44 15.57 -13.08
N SER A 122 13.66 16.26 -12.23
CA SER A 122 12.29 15.86 -11.90
C SER A 122 11.27 16.68 -12.68
N ILE A 123 10.43 15.99 -13.44
CA ILE A 123 9.36 16.58 -14.26
C ILE A 123 8.01 16.22 -13.66
N ILE A 124 7.23 17.22 -13.27
CA ILE A 124 5.88 17.00 -12.76
C ILE A 124 4.88 17.03 -13.90
N ARG A 125 4.09 15.95 -14.04
CA ARG A 125 3.06 15.78 -15.06
C ARG A 125 1.68 15.72 -14.38
N PRO A 126 0.87 16.78 -14.44
CA PRO A 126 -0.50 16.74 -13.92
C PRO A 126 -1.36 15.73 -14.71
N VAL A 127 -2.15 14.94 -13.98
CA VAL A 127 -3.12 14.01 -14.57
C VAL A 127 -4.51 14.22 -13.99
N LEU A 128 -5.53 13.99 -14.80
CA LEU A 128 -6.91 14.08 -14.33
C LEU A 128 -7.22 13.00 -13.30
N PRO A 129 -8.00 13.34 -12.26
CA PRO A 129 -8.52 12.37 -11.32
C PRO A 129 -9.28 11.24 -11.98
N MET A 130 -9.26 10.05 -11.38
CA MET A 130 -9.94 8.86 -11.93
C MET A 130 -11.41 9.12 -12.28
N VAL A 131 -12.14 9.82 -11.41
CA VAL A 131 -13.56 10.16 -11.64
C VAL A 131 -13.75 11.00 -12.91
N MET A 132 -12.86 11.95 -13.16
CA MET A 132 -12.92 12.81 -14.34
C MET A 132 -12.55 12.07 -15.64
N ARG A 133 -11.90 10.91 -15.52
CA ARG A 133 -11.58 10.02 -16.64
C ARG A 133 -12.64 8.92 -16.85
N GLY A 134 -13.79 9.01 -16.17
CA GLY A 134 -14.85 7.99 -16.24
C GLY A 134 -14.50 6.65 -15.57
N LEU A 135 -13.44 6.57 -14.78
CA LEU A 135 -13.07 5.34 -14.10
C LEU A 135 -13.91 5.15 -12.83
N PRO A 136 -14.43 3.94 -12.58
CA PRO A 136 -15.26 3.68 -11.41
C PRO A 136 -14.44 3.80 -10.12
N VAL A 137 -14.99 4.52 -9.14
CA VAL A 137 -14.40 4.67 -7.81
C VAL A 137 -15.44 4.23 -6.78
N PRO A 138 -15.55 2.93 -6.49
CA PRO A 138 -16.51 2.42 -5.54
C PRO A 138 -16.26 2.99 -4.14
N ARG A 139 -17.33 3.07 -3.33
CA ARG A 139 -17.29 3.63 -1.98
C ARG A 139 -16.21 2.99 -1.10
N GLU A 140 -16.06 1.69 -1.19
CA GLU A 140 -15.04 0.93 -0.44
C GLU A 140 -13.63 1.39 -0.76
N LYS A 141 -13.36 1.71 -2.03
CA LYS A 141 -12.07 2.26 -2.48
C LYS A 141 -11.83 3.64 -1.88
N VAL A 142 -12.84 4.53 -1.92
CA VAL A 142 -12.72 5.88 -1.33
C VAL A 142 -12.43 5.77 0.16
N MET A 143 -13.19 4.97 0.88
CA MET A 143 -13.03 4.79 2.34
C MET A 143 -11.67 4.20 2.70
N TYR A 144 -11.18 3.25 1.92
CA TYR A 144 -9.84 2.70 2.13
C TYR A 144 -8.76 3.75 1.91
N ILE A 145 -8.80 4.48 0.77
CA ILE A 145 -7.82 5.53 0.44
C ILE A 145 -7.72 6.56 1.55
N VAL A 146 -8.84 7.05 2.07
CA VAL A 146 -8.85 8.06 3.14
C VAL A 146 -8.17 7.52 4.40
N LYS A 147 -8.51 6.30 4.83
CA LYS A 147 -7.92 5.69 6.04
C LYS A 147 -6.43 5.41 5.87
N ASP A 148 -6.04 4.86 4.72
CA ASP A 148 -4.66 4.49 4.45
C ASP A 148 -3.75 5.72 4.27
N ALA A 149 -4.20 6.70 3.50
CA ALA A 149 -3.47 7.95 3.36
C ALA A 149 -3.30 8.69 4.71
N LYS A 150 -4.30 8.62 5.60
CA LYS A 150 -4.17 9.17 6.95
C LYS A 150 -3.08 8.45 7.76
N ARG A 151 -2.97 7.12 7.65
CA ARG A 151 -1.88 6.36 8.31
C ARG A 151 -0.51 6.81 7.80
N GLU A 152 -0.35 6.86 6.48
CA GLU A 152 0.91 7.29 5.86
C GLU A 152 1.27 8.73 6.22
N ALA A 153 0.30 9.65 6.18
CA ALA A 153 0.50 11.03 6.58
C ALA A 153 0.99 11.15 8.03
N SER A 154 0.31 10.42 8.94
CA SER A 154 0.69 10.43 10.37
C SER A 154 2.11 9.91 10.59
N ARG A 155 2.55 8.90 9.82
CA ARG A 155 3.90 8.36 9.89
C ARG A 155 4.98 9.37 9.53
N ILE A 156 4.72 10.24 8.57
CA ILE A 156 5.66 11.27 8.09
C ILE A 156 5.39 12.66 8.69
N GLY A 157 4.54 12.74 9.73
CA GLY A 157 4.25 13.99 10.43
C GLY A 157 3.35 14.97 9.67
N LEU A 158 2.66 14.53 8.61
CA LEU A 158 1.73 15.34 7.85
C LEU A 158 0.29 15.18 8.38
N SER A 159 -0.47 16.28 8.35
CA SER A 159 -1.90 16.26 8.65
C SER A 159 -2.72 16.28 7.36
N LEU A 160 -3.71 15.38 7.27
CA LEU A 160 -4.68 15.31 6.17
C LEU A 160 -6.08 15.81 6.63
N ILE A 161 -6.15 16.71 7.61
CA ILE A 161 -7.45 17.16 8.16
C ILE A 161 -8.27 17.96 7.12
N HIS A 162 -7.62 18.50 6.10
CA HIS A 162 -8.23 19.41 5.12
C HIS A 162 -8.29 18.85 3.68
N ILE A 163 -8.20 17.53 3.48
CA ILE A 163 -8.34 16.90 2.16
C ILE A 163 -9.68 16.20 2.04
#